data_fc4f0e4cdf4f5ce2ca0861fc1eeb7f91
#
_entry.id   fc4f0e4cdf4f5ce2ca0861fc1eeb7f91
#
_cell.length_a   1.000
_cell.length_b   1.000
_cell.length_c   1.000
_cell.angle_alpha   90.00
_cell.angle_beta   90.00
_cell.angle_gamma   90.00
#
_symmetry.space_group_name_H-M   'P 1'
#
loop_
_entity.id
_entity.type
_entity.pdbx_description
1 polymer ?
#
loop_
_entity_poly.entity_id
_entity_poly.type
_entity_poly.pdbx_seq_one_letter_code
_entity_poly.pdbx_strand_id
1 'polypeptide(L)'
;MFEYVVASLGKALVIKREDAGEITSLDPLIQPPDYRVILKDGSEYLVEVKNCHIHGFDQAFSVSKKYLDRLLAYADLFNRPLLLAIYWSSLRMWTVVKPQEVLTRRGAIQLKFADAMLHNWSAVLGDLMLSTIPPLTCRIWADRSMPRALQPDSTVRFVISAITFYAAGKEILTEEEKLWAWYFMLHSRWTETKAEPVLIDGQLEYIEYESMPHDEAPEHEFQHLGTLSGMVSSYYNFLTVSHEGKVTRLTPSIGPAGLSLGLREGFYGDILKLWMFQVWPKSNAETELIDA
;
A
#
# COMPACT_ATOMS: atom_id res chain seq x y z
N MET A 1 0.72 -6.22 10.47
CA MET A 1 0.68 -5.51 9.18
C MET A 1 0.65 -3.99 9.34
N PHE A 2 -0.29 -3.39 10.08
CA PHE A 2 -0.43 -1.93 10.25
C PHE A 2 0.89 -1.21 10.61
N GLU A 3 1.64 -1.71 11.60
CA GLU A 3 2.94 -1.17 12.02
C GLU A 3 3.93 -1.05 10.84
N TYR A 4 3.98 -2.09 9.98
CA TYR A 4 4.83 -2.11 8.78
C TYR A 4 4.37 -1.08 7.74
N VAL A 5 3.07 -0.95 7.55
CA VAL A 5 2.50 0.05 6.64
C VAL A 5 2.89 1.46 7.10
N VAL A 6 2.57 1.83 8.34
CA VAL A 6 2.83 3.17 8.86
C VAL A 6 4.32 3.51 8.90
N ALA A 7 5.17 2.55 9.28
CA ALA A 7 6.63 2.74 9.25
C ALA A 7 7.14 3.02 7.82
N SER A 8 6.57 2.33 6.82
CA SER A 8 6.96 2.44 5.41
C SER A 8 6.45 3.71 4.74
N LEU A 9 5.37 4.31 5.22
CA LEU A 9 4.85 5.60 4.74
C LEU A 9 5.76 6.79 5.10
N GLY A 10 6.67 6.61 6.05
CA GLY A 10 7.79 7.51 6.29
C GLY A 10 7.51 8.75 7.16
N LYS A 11 6.26 9.05 7.55
CA LYS A 11 5.94 10.17 8.45
C LYS A 11 6.04 9.81 9.94
N ALA A 12 5.92 8.54 10.31
CA ALA A 12 6.02 8.12 11.71
C ALA A 12 7.45 8.25 12.25
N LEU A 13 7.58 8.77 13.45
CA LEU A 13 8.80 8.80 14.26
C LEU A 13 8.81 7.63 15.26
N VAL A 14 7.66 7.38 15.91
CA VAL A 14 7.50 6.29 16.88
C VAL A 14 6.16 5.59 16.62
N ILE A 15 6.18 4.27 16.65
CA ILE A 15 4.99 3.41 16.62
C ILE A 15 5.08 2.51 17.84
N LYS A 16 4.14 2.64 18.78
CA LYS A 16 4.05 1.84 19.98
C LYS A 16 2.75 1.05 19.96
N ARG A 17 2.80 -0.25 20.28
CA ARG A 17 1.59 -1.03 20.57
C ARG A 17 1.08 -0.59 21.93
N GLU A 18 -0.11 -0.02 21.96
CA GLU A 18 -0.67 0.55 23.18
C GLU A 18 -1.39 -0.49 24.02
N ASP A 19 -1.94 -1.51 23.37
CA ASP A 19 -2.59 -2.68 23.97
C ASP A 19 -1.62 -3.79 24.40
N ALA A 20 -0.31 -3.61 24.18
CA ALA A 20 0.70 -4.60 24.55
C ALA A 20 1.12 -4.46 26.01
N GLY A 21 1.08 -5.57 26.74
CA GLY A 21 1.44 -5.66 28.14
C GLY A 21 0.26 -5.68 29.09
N GLU A 22 0.54 -5.72 30.39
CA GLU A 22 -0.49 -5.69 31.41
C GLU A 22 -0.98 -4.26 31.62
N ILE A 23 -2.27 -4.03 31.38
CA ILE A 23 -2.95 -2.74 31.67
C ILE A 23 -3.97 -3.01 32.75
N THR A 24 -3.74 -2.43 33.93
CA THR A 24 -4.72 -2.46 35.01
C THR A 24 -5.59 -1.22 34.93
N SER A 25 -6.80 -1.36 34.39
CA SER A 25 -7.81 -0.31 34.45
C SER A 25 -8.75 -0.56 35.59
N LEU A 26 -8.93 0.45 36.45
CA LEU A 26 -9.89 0.42 37.55
C LEU A 26 -11.32 0.76 37.07
N ASP A 27 -11.43 1.32 35.86
CA ASP A 27 -12.69 1.59 35.20
C ASP A 27 -12.91 0.63 34.03
N PRO A 28 -13.94 -0.24 34.05
CA PRO A 28 -14.23 -1.17 32.99
C PRO A 28 -14.73 -0.50 31.69
N LEU A 29 -15.00 0.81 31.74
CA LEU A 29 -15.39 1.60 30.57
C LEU A 29 -14.20 2.15 29.78
N ILE A 30 -12.96 1.86 30.19
CA ILE A 30 -11.76 2.32 29.53
C ILE A 30 -11.10 1.14 28.82
N GLN A 31 -10.74 1.34 27.54
CA GLN A 31 -10.02 0.36 26.73
C GLN A 31 -8.94 1.05 25.89
N PRO A 32 -7.66 0.60 25.97
CA PRO A 32 -6.62 1.11 25.10
C PRO A 32 -6.88 0.73 23.65
N PRO A 33 -6.56 1.60 22.68
CA PRO A 33 -6.50 1.25 21.25
C PRO A 33 -5.25 0.42 20.95
N ASP A 34 -5.16 -0.13 19.72
CA ASP A 34 -4.06 -1.01 19.33
C ASP A 34 -2.70 -0.29 19.32
N TYR A 35 -2.64 0.97 18.88
CA TYR A 35 -1.39 1.69 18.67
C TYR A 35 -1.43 3.14 19.14
N ARG A 36 -0.23 3.65 19.48
CA ARG A 36 0.12 5.06 19.58
C ARG A 36 1.14 5.37 18.50
N VAL A 37 0.88 6.39 17.68
CA VAL A 37 1.74 6.84 16.59
C VAL A 37 2.15 8.29 16.83
N ILE A 38 3.46 8.55 16.88
CA ILE A 38 4.02 9.90 16.96
C ILE A 38 4.67 10.19 15.61
N LEU A 39 4.28 11.29 14.98
CA LEU A 39 4.80 11.71 13.69
C LEU A 39 6.04 12.60 13.85
N LYS A 40 6.79 12.77 12.76
CA LYS A 40 8.01 13.59 12.72
C LYS A 40 7.76 15.08 13.00
N ASP A 41 6.54 15.56 12.76
CA ASP A 41 6.10 16.94 13.08
C ASP A 41 5.68 17.13 14.54
N GLY A 42 5.75 16.07 15.36
CA GLY A 42 5.35 16.07 16.75
C GLY A 42 3.87 15.75 16.98
N SER A 43 3.06 15.60 15.94
CA SER A 43 1.66 15.16 16.07
C SER A 43 1.58 13.75 16.65
N GLU A 44 0.59 13.50 17.51
CA GLU A 44 0.42 12.23 18.20
C GLU A 44 -1.03 11.74 18.07
N TYR A 45 -1.18 10.49 17.68
CA TYR A 45 -2.47 9.83 17.45
C TYR A 45 -2.54 8.49 18.18
N LEU A 46 -3.70 8.21 18.75
CA LEU A 46 -4.10 6.86 19.14
C LEU A 46 -4.82 6.22 17.98
N VAL A 47 -4.50 4.96 17.67
CA VAL A 47 -5.03 4.29 16.47
C VAL A 47 -5.59 2.93 16.83
N GLU A 48 -6.86 2.74 16.56
CA GLU A 48 -7.53 1.45 16.56
C GLU A 48 -7.50 0.86 15.14
N VAL A 49 -7.13 -0.42 15.00
CA VAL A 49 -6.97 -1.08 13.70
C VAL A 49 -8.05 -2.14 13.52
N LYS A 50 -8.71 -2.12 12.38
CA LYS A 50 -9.72 -3.12 12.03
C LYS A 50 -9.44 -3.71 10.66
N ASN A 51 -9.62 -5.03 10.57
CA ASN A 51 -9.60 -5.75 9.31
C ASN A 51 -11.03 -6.00 8.85
N CYS A 52 -11.37 -5.49 7.68
CA CYS A 52 -12.69 -5.58 7.09
C CYS A 52 -12.70 -6.60 5.95
N HIS A 53 -13.38 -7.73 6.14
CA HIS A 53 -13.51 -8.83 5.18
C HIS A 53 -14.80 -8.75 4.35
N ILE A 54 -15.34 -7.57 4.16
CA ILE A 54 -16.58 -7.38 3.42
C ILE A 54 -16.34 -7.59 1.93
N HIS A 55 -17.23 -8.35 1.29
CA HIS A 55 -17.24 -8.56 -0.15
C HIS A 55 -18.30 -7.65 -0.78
N GLY A 56 -17.83 -6.60 -1.49
CA GLY A 56 -18.69 -5.65 -2.21
C GLY A 56 -18.76 -4.26 -1.58
N PHE A 57 -19.02 -3.26 -2.43
CA PHE A 57 -19.02 -1.84 -2.05
C PHE A 57 -20.23 -1.43 -1.21
N ASP A 58 -21.33 -2.20 -1.26
CA ASP A 58 -22.60 -1.87 -0.60
C ASP A 58 -22.70 -2.31 0.85
N GLN A 59 -21.84 -3.22 1.28
CA GLN A 59 -21.83 -3.69 2.65
C GLN A 59 -21.12 -2.68 3.56
N ALA A 60 -21.68 -2.48 4.75
CA ALA A 60 -21.12 -1.56 5.73
C ALA A 60 -20.28 -2.29 6.79
N PHE A 61 -19.08 -1.79 7.03
CA PHE A 61 -18.31 -2.07 8.22
C PHE A 61 -18.96 -1.42 9.42
N SER A 62 -18.94 -2.07 10.60
CA SER A 62 -19.61 -1.54 11.78
C SER A 62 -18.76 -1.65 13.05
N VAL A 63 -18.86 -0.62 13.91
CA VAL A 63 -18.32 -0.61 15.26
C VAL A 63 -19.45 -0.20 16.23
N SER A 64 -19.65 -0.99 17.29
CA SER A 64 -20.68 -0.69 18.26
C SER A 64 -20.35 0.57 19.09
N LYS A 65 -21.40 1.32 19.47
CA LYS A 65 -21.25 2.49 20.35
C LYS A 65 -20.49 2.15 21.64
N LYS A 66 -20.86 1.07 22.32
CA LYS A 66 -20.23 0.65 23.57
C LYS A 66 -18.71 0.44 23.43
N TYR A 67 -18.28 -0.16 22.32
CA TYR A 67 -16.86 -0.38 22.06
C TYR A 67 -16.14 0.95 21.80
N LEU A 68 -16.75 1.78 20.95
CA LEU A 68 -16.19 3.08 20.60
C LEU A 68 -16.07 4.03 21.80
N ASP A 69 -17.11 4.08 22.65
CA ASP A 69 -17.11 4.92 23.87
C ASP A 69 -15.90 4.57 24.78
N ARG A 70 -15.55 3.28 24.88
CA ARG A 70 -14.41 2.83 25.70
C ARG A 70 -13.07 3.27 25.14
N LEU A 71 -12.90 3.25 23.80
CA LEU A 71 -11.69 3.75 23.14
C LEU A 71 -11.58 5.27 23.25
N LEU A 72 -12.71 5.99 23.10
CA LEU A 72 -12.75 7.44 23.25
C LEU A 72 -12.43 7.86 24.68
N ALA A 73 -12.97 7.16 25.70
CA ALA A 73 -12.64 7.40 27.09
C ALA A 73 -11.13 7.28 27.37
N TYR A 74 -10.46 6.30 26.75
CA TYR A 74 -9.00 6.19 26.85
C TYR A 74 -8.31 7.36 26.15
N ALA A 75 -8.75 7.75 24.95
CA ALA A 75 -8.16 8.85 24.19
C ALA A 75 -8.29 10.19 24.92
N ASP A 76 -9.42 10.42 25.57
CA ASP A 76 -9.69 11.62 26.37
C ASP A 76 -8.75 11.75 27.59
N LEU A 77 -8.42 10.63 28.27
CA LEU A 77 -7.46 10.62 29.38
C LEU A 77 -6.10 11.19 28.99
N PHE A 78 -5.66 10.91 27.77
CA PHE A 78 -4.37 11.35 27.24
C PHE A 78 -4.47 12.64 26.44
N ASN A 79 -5.69 13.16 26.25
CA ASN A 79 -5.95 14.33 25.38
C ASN A 79 -5.31 14.15 24.01
N ARG A 80 -5.55 12.98 23.39
CA ARG A 80 -5.04 12.64 22.05
C ARG A 80 -6.17 12.21 21.13
N PRO A 81 -6.13 12.62 19.85
CA PRO A 81 -7.14 12.22 18.89
C PRO A 81 -7.06 10.71 18.62
N LEU A 82 -8.23 10.07 18.58
CA LEU A 82 -8.40 8.67 18.14
C LEU A 82 -8.63 8.61 16.64
N LEU A 83 -7.89 7.75 15.97
CA LEU A 83 -8.10 7.37 14.58
C LEU A 83 -8.53 5.91 14.50
N LEU A 84 -9.40 5.60 13.57
CA LEU A 84 -9.80 4.24 13.23
C LEU A 84 -9.21 3.88 11.85
N ALA A 85 -8.21 3.02 11.84
CA ALA A 85 -7.59 2.51 10.62
C ALA A 85 -8.28 1.22 10.18
N ILE A 86 -8.88 1.22 8.99
CA ILE A 86 -9.65 0.10 8.46
C ILE A 86 -8.94 -0.44 7.22
N TYR A 87 -8.52 -1.70 7.27
CA TYR A 87 -8.03 -2.42 6.10
C TYR A 87 -9.17 -3.14 5.39
N TRP A 88 -9.50 -2.71 4.20
CA TRP A 88 -10.49 -3.32 3.31
C TRP A 88 -9.81 -4.43 2.50
N SER A 89 -9.84 -5.64 3.03
CA SER A 89 -9.01 -6.73 2.52
C SER A 89 -9.32 -7.13 1.07
N SER A 90 -10.59 -7.10 0.67
CA SER A 90 -11.02 -7.38 -0.72
C SER A 90 -10.54 -6.32 -1.73
N LEU A 91 -10.33 -5.08 -1.27
CA LEU A 91 -9.87 -3.96 -2.09
C LEU A 91 -8.37 -3.70 -1.95
N ARG A 92 -7.71 -4.36 -0.98
CA ARG A 92 -6.30 -4.13 -0.60
C ARG A 92 -6.00 -2.64 -0.32
N MET A 93 -6.93 -1.97 0.36
CA MET A 93 -6.85 -0.53 0.64
C MET A 93 -7.04 -0.25 2.13
N TRP A 94 -6.38 0.81 2.58
CA TRP A 94 -6.56 1.38 3.92
C TRP A 94 -7.38 2.65 3.84
N THR A 95 -8.25 2.84 4.81
CA THR A 95 -8.82 4.15 5.16
C THR A 95 -8.57 4.42 6.63
N VAL A 96 -8.32 5.66 6.96
CA VAL A 96 -8.13 6.13 8.33
C VAL A 96 -9.16 7.22 8.58
N VAL A 97 -10.06 7.01 9.52
CA VAL A 97 -11.15 7.95 9.79
C VAL A 97 -11.10 8.45 11.23
N LYS A 98 -11.53 9.69 11.48
CA LYS A 98 -11.83 10.17 12.82
C LYS A 98 -13.23 9.68 13.19
N PRO A 99 -13.38 8.90 14.27
CA PRO A 99 -14.68 8.34 14.65
C PRO A 99 -15.79 9.39 14.71
N GLN A 100 -15.50 10.58 15.23
CA GLN A 100 -16.46 11.65 15.42
C GLN A 100 -17.10 12.15 14.11
N GLU A 101 -16.40 12.02 12.98
CA GLU A 101 -16.87 12.47 11.66
C GLU A 101 -17.81 11.47 10.98
N VAL A 102 -17.86 10.22 11.47
CA VAL A 102 -18.58 9.10 10.83
C VAL A 102 -19.60 8.42 11.75
N LEU A 103 -19.96 9.06 12.85
CA LEU A 103 -20.97 8.53 13.78
C LEU A 103 -22.36 8.50 13.15
N THR A 104 -23.07 7.40 13.34
CA THR A 104 -24.53 7.35 13.14
C THR A 104 -25.26 8.16 14.23
N ARG A 105 -26.53 8.50 14.03
CA ARG A 105 -27.37 9.15 15.06
C ARG A 105 -27.43 8.40 16.38
N ARG A 106 -27.13 7.08 16.38
CA ARG A 106 -27.11 6.23 17.58
C ARG A 106 -25.72 6.15 18.22
N GLY A 107 -24.73 6.89 17.71
CA GLY A 107 -23.36 6.90 18.22
C GLY A 107 -22.52 5.66 17.87
N ALA A 108 -22.98 4.80 16.98
CA ALA A 108 -22.21 3.69 16.42
C ALA A 108 -21.59 4.11 15.07
N ILE A 109 -20.63 3.35 14.57
CA ILE A 109 -20.13 3.51 13.21
C ILE A 109 -20.79 2.45 12.31
N GLN A 110 -21.31 2.88 11.18
CA GLN A 110 -21.74 2.06 10.06
C GLN A 110 -21.24 2.73 8.79
N LEU A 111 -20.19 2.18 8.17
CA LEU A 111 -19.40 2.89 7.17
C LEU A 111 -19.22 2.00 5.94
N LYS A 112 -19.71 2.42 4.79
CA LYS A 112 -19.37 1.84 3.51
C LYS A 112 -17.98 2.32 3.06
N PHE A 113 -17.35 1.59 2.15
CA PHE A 113 -16.03 1.95 1.65
C PHE A 113 -16.00 3.38 1.03
N ALA A 114 -16.99 3.72 0.22
CA ALA A 114 -17.07 5.06 -0.40
C ALA A 114 -17.15 6.18 0.65
N ASP A 115 -17.96 5.98 1.70
CA ASP A 115 -18.06 6.97 2.79
C ASP A 115 -16.75 7.05 3.59
N ALA A 116 -16.07 5.90 3.79
CA ALA A 116 -14.75 5.88 4.42
C ALA A 116 -13.71 6.66 3.62
N MET A 117 -13.77 6.60 2.28
CA MET A 117 -12.89 7.38 1.41
C MET A 117 -13.16 8.89 1.48
N LEU A 118 -14.42 9.32 1.63
CA LEU A 118 -14.77 10.74 1.80
C LEU A 118 -14.25 11.34 3.12
N HIS A 119 -14.03 10.50 4.12
CA HIS A 119 -13.52 10.87 5.45
C HIS A 119 -12.12 10.33 5.71
N ASN A 120 -11.34 10.08 4.65
CA ASN A 120 -10.05 9.41 4.77
C ASN A 120 -8.92 10.37 5.16
N TRP A 121 -8.34 10.14 6.33
CA TRP A 121 -7.18 10.84 6.89
C TRP A 121 -5.85 10.11 6.68
N SER A 122 -5.76 9.09 5.80
CA SER A 122 -4.55 8.29 5.63
C SER A 122 -3.32 9.12 5.21
N ALA A 123 -3.52 10.25 4.53
CA ALA A 123 -2.46 11.20 4.18
C ALA A 123 -1.72 11.77 5.40
N VAL A 124 -2.37 11.85 6.58
CA VAL A 124 -1.72 12.24 7.84
C VAL A 124 -0.57 11.29 8.18
N LEU A 125 -0.77 9.99 7.94
CA LEU A 125 0.25 8.95 8.15
C LEU A 125 1.27 8.86 7.01
N GLY A 126 1.07 9.60 5.91
CA GLY A 126 1.95 9.63 4.74
C GLY A 126 1.47 8.78 3.56
N ASP A 127 0.21 8.32 3.56
CA ASP A 127 -0.31 7.55 2.44
C ASP A 127 -0.47 8.41 1.17
N LEU A 128 -0.17 7.81 0.03
CA LEU A 128 -0.21 8.43 -1.29
C LEU A 128 -0.96 7.53 -2.27
N MET A 129 -1.76 8.11 -3.13
CA MET A 129 -2.23 7.46 -4.35
C MET A 129 -1.21 7.70 -5.45
N LEU A 130 -0.80 6.63 -6.12
CA LEU A 130 0.23 6.67 -7.15
C LEU A 130 -0.35 6.32 -8.52
N SER A 131 0.13 7.03 -9.55
CA SER A 131 -0.19 6.75 -10.95
C SER A 131 1.06 6.88 -11.81
N THR A 132 1.15 6.07 -12.87
CA THR A 132 2.20 6.14 -13.89
C THR A 132 1.64 5.83 -15.27
N ILE A 133 2.45 5.99 -16.31
CA ILE A 133 2.07 5.71 -17.70
C ILE A 133 2.40 4.25 -18.02
N PRO A 134 1.41 3.41 -18.41
CA PRO A 134 1.66 2.02 -18.84
C PRO A 134 2.32 1.95 -20.24
N PRO A 135 2.85 0.77 -20.61
CA PRO A 135 3.12 -0.38 -19.76
C PRO A 135 4.36 -0.20 -18.88
N LEU A 136 4.45 -0.97 -17.78
CA LEU A 136 5.73 -1.26 -17.13
C LEU A 136 6.23 -2.59 -17.65
N THR A 137 7.48 -2.64 -18.12
CA THR A 137 8.05 -3.83 -18.72
C THR A 137 9.38 -4.18 -18.06
N CYS A 138 9.61 -5.46 -17.81
CA CYS A 138 10.89 -6.00 -17.36
C CYS A 138 11.40 -7.00 -18.41
N ARG A 139 12.66 -6.87 -18.84
CA ARG A 139 13.31 -7.85 -19.73
C ARG A 139 14.49 -8.49 -19.03
N ILE A 140 14.51 -9.83 -19.03
CA ILE A 140 15.61 -10.65 -18.54
C ILE A 140 16.39 -11.14 -19.74
N TRP A 141 17.56 -10.55 -19.99
CA TRP A 141 18.39 -10.83 -21.16
C TRP A 141 19.24 -12.07 -20.96
N ALA A 142 19.28 -12.92 -21.98
CA ALA A 142 20.17 -14.06 -22.01
C ALA A 142 21.58 -13.66 -22.46
N ASP A 143 22.60 -14.26 -21.84
CA ASP A 143 24.00 -14.07 -22.28
C ASP A 143 24.23 -14.75 -23.63
N ARG A 144 24.54 -13.95 -24.63
CA ARG A 144 24.76 -14.39 -26.00
C ARG A 144 26.00 -15.29 -26.16
N SER A 145 26.96 -15.22 -25.24
CA SER A 145 28.16 -16.07 -25.27
C SER A 145 27.93 -17.47 -24.67
N MET A 146 26.77 -17.70 -24.05
CA MET A 146 26.41 -18.94 -23.37
C MET A 146 25.31 -19.70 -24.12
N PRO A 147 25.19 -21.05 -23.93
CA PRO A 147 24.10 -21.84 -24.51
C PRO A 147 22.72 -21.25 -24.06
N ARG A 148 21.83 -21.05 -25.03
CA ARG A 148 20.49 -20.47 -24.82
C ARG A 148 19.45 -20.98 -25.84
N ALA A 149 19.71 -22.15 -26.46
CA ALA A 149 18.81 -22.71 -27.41
C ALA A 149 17.56 -23.32 -26.77
N LEU A 150 16.41 -23.19 -27.45
CA LEU A 150 15.18 -23.87 -27.08
C LEU A 150 15.36 -25.38 -27.28
N GLN A 151 15.08 -26.16 -26.23
CA GLN A 151 15.13 -27.60 -26.25
C GLN A 151 13.81 -28.18 -26.83
N PRO A 152 13.83 -29.44 -27.34
CA PRO A 152 12.63 -30.08 -27.86
C PRO A 152 11.46 -30.20 -26.88
N ASP A 153 11.74 -30.21 -25.57
CA ASP A 153 10.75 -30.25 -24.47
C ASP A 153 10.22 -28.86 -24.08
N SER A 154 10.49 -27.83 -24.90
CA SER A 154 10.12 -26.43 -24.64
C SER A 154 10.82 -25.80 -23.45
N THR A 155 11.92 -26.39 -22.98
CA THR A 155 12.74 -25.76 -21.91
C THR A 155 13.90 -24.98 -22.53
N VAL A 156 14.30 -23.90 -21.83
CA VAL A 156 15.52 -23.13 -22.12
C VAL A 156 16.32 -22.98 -20.83
N ARG A 157 17.59 -23.36 -20.90
CA ARG A 157 18.55 -23.03 -19.82
C ARG A 157 19.45 -21.91 -20.33
N PHE A 158 19.56 -20.86 -19.58
CA PHE A 158 20.35 -19.70 -19.99
C PHE A 158 21.00 -19.01 -18.79
N VAL A 159 22.04 -18.25 -19.07
CA VAL A 159 22.68 -17.34 -18.10
C VAL A 159 22.13 -15.95 -18.33
N ILE A 160 21.78 -15.25 -17.24
CA ILE A 160 21.29 -13.89 -17.31
C ILE A 160 22.48 -12.94 -17.49
N SER A 161 22.45 -12.11 -18.54
CA SER A 161 23.45 -11.06 -18.77
C SER A 161 23.02 -9.70 -18.22
N ALA A 162 21.71 -9.39 -18.26
CA ALA A 162 21.17 -8.12 -17.79
C ALA A 162 19.69 -8.25 -17.44
N ILE A 163 19.21 -7.33 -16.59
CA ILE A 163 17.79 -7.09 -16.34
C ILE A 163 17.53 -5.60 -16.60
N THR A 164 16.61 -5.31 -17.51
CA THR A 164 16.26 -3.93 -17.89
C THR A 164 14.79 -3.67 -17.65
N PHE A 165 14.46 -2.42 -17.32
CA PHE A 165 13.11 -1.99 -17.06
C PHE A 165 12.71 -0.87 -18.02
N TYR A 166 11.43 -0.82 -18.36
CA TYR A 166 10.87 0.17 -19.27
C TYR A 166 9.57 0.73 -18.68
N ALA A 167 9.32 2.01 -18.91
CA ALA A 167 8.05 2.67 -18.65
C ALA A 167 7.57 3.34 -19.94
N ALA A 168 6.33 3.07 -20.36
CA ALA A 168 5.76 3.56 -21.62
C ALA A 168 6.70 3.32 -22.82
N GLY A 169 7.33 2.14 -22.87
CA GLY A 169 8.25 1.72 -23.95
C GLY A 169 9.66 2.35 -23.91
N LYS A 170 9.97 3.21 -22.96
CA LYS A 170 11.29 3.85 -22.78
C LYS A 170 12.08 3.15 -21.69
N GLU A 171 13.36 2.86 -21.97
CA GLU A 171 14.25 2.22 -21.00
C GLU A 171 14.55 3.11 -19.81
N ILE A 172 14.38 2.56 -18.60
CA ILE A 172 14.71 3.20 -17.33
C ILE A 172 16.20 3.02 -17.06
N LEU A 173 16.91 4.13 -16.87
CA LEU A 173 18.37 4.13 -16.74
C LEU A 173 18.85 4.22 -15.29
N THR A 174 18.10 4.90 -14.41
CA THR A 174 18.50 5.10 -13.01
C THR A 174 18.13 3.91 -12.14
N GLU A 175 19.00 3.52 -11.22
CA GLU A 175 18.75 2.39 -10.31
C GLU A 175 17.54 2.65 -9.39
N GLU A 176 17.30 3.91 -9.03
CA GLU A 176 16.16 4.29 -8.20
C GLU A 176 14.82 4.03 -8.92
N GLU A 177 14.71 4.48 -10.19
CA GLU A 177 13.50 4.22 -10.99
C GLU A 177 13.31 2.72 -11.34
N LYS A 178 14.42 1.98 -11.58
CA LYS A 178 14.38 0.51 -11.79
C LYS A 178 13.80 -0.20 -10.57
N LEU A 179 14.24 0.18 -9.36
CA LEU A 179 13.73 -0.39 -8.12
C LEU A 179 12.22 -0.13 -7.95
N TRP A 180 11.77 1.09 -8.29
CA TRP A 180 10.35 1.42 -8.20
C TRP A 180 9.52 0.73 -9.27
N ALA A 181 9.99 0.67 -10.52
CA ALA A 181 9.31 -0.08 -11.57
C ALA A 181 9.12 -1.54 -11.17
N TRP A 182 10.18 -2.19 -10.66
CA TRP A 182 10.11 -3.55 -10.13
C TRP A 182 9.09 -3.71 -9.00
N TYR A 183 9.12 -2.80 -8.03
CA TYR A 183 8.18 -2.81 -6.92
C TYR A 183 6.72 -2.64 -7.39
N PHE A 184 6.47 -1.73 -8.32
CA PHE A 184 5.13 -1.52 -8.87
C PHE A 184 4.64 -2.72 -9.67
N MET A 185 5.48 -3.35 -10.47
CA MET A 185 5.13 -4.57 -11.18
C MET A 185 4.71 -5.70 -10.23
N LEU A 186 5.34 -5.81 -9.06
CA LEU A 186 5.05 -6.88 -8.09
C LEU A 186 3.89 -6.57 -7.14
N HIS A 187 3.69 -5.30 -6.76
CA HIS A 187 2.85 -4.95 -5.62
C HIS A 187 1.73 -3.97 -5.91
N SER A 188 1.68 -3.38 -7.11
CA SER A 188 0.58 -2.50 -7.52
C SER A 188 -0.72 -3.27 -7.77
N ARG A 189 -1.74 -2.57 -8.24
CA ARG A 189 -3.01 -3.15 -8.69
C ARG A 189 -2.97 -3.63 -10.15
N TRP A 190 -1.90 -3.33 -10.86
CA TRP A 190 -1.73 -3.79 -12.23
C TRP A 190 -1.49 -5.29 -12.28
N THR A 191 -1.82 -5.90 -13.41
CA THR A 191 -1.67 -7.34 -13.63
C THR A 191 -0.59 -7.59 -14.65
N GLU A 192 0.12 -8.70 -14.49
CA GLU A 192 0.99 -9.23 -15.54
C GLU A 192 0.12 -9.66 -16.72
N THR A 193 0.29 -9.01 -17.86
CA THR A 193 -0.47 -9.27 -19.09
C THR A 193 0.33 -10.10 -20.08
N LYS A 194 1.66 -10.13 -19.92
CA LYS A 194 2.58 -10.81 -20.82
C LYS A 194 3.76 -11.39 -20.04
N ALA A 195 4.07 -12.64 -20.31
CA ALA A 195 5.28 -13.35 -19.89
C ALA A 195 5.77 -14.20 -21.06
N GLU A 196 6.53 -13.63 -21.99
CA GLU A 196 6.87 -14.29 -23.25
C GLU A 196 8.38 -14.31 -23.50
N PRO A 197 8.91 -15.46 -23.98
CA PRO A 197 10.27 -15.54 -24.48
C PRO A 197 10.35 -14.92 -25.89
N VAL A 198 11.34 -14.10 -26.13
CA VAL A 198 11.70 -13.59 -27.45
C VAL A 198 12.87 -14.39 -27.97
N LEU A 199 12.67 -15.08 -29.11
CA LEU A 199 13.65 -15.94 -29.76
C LEU A 199 14.15 -15.29 -31.04
N ILE A 200 15.47 -15.36 -31.27
CA ILE A 200 16.11 -15.00 -32.54
C ILE A 200 16.88 -16.27 -33.04
N ASP A 201 16.57 -16.72 -34.22
CA ASP A 201 17.16 -17.93 -34.81
C ASP A 201 17.10 -19.16 -33.88
N GLY A 202 15.97 -19.34 -33.18
CA GLY A 202 15.75 -20.46 -32.26
C GLY A 202 16.52 -20.38 -30.94
N GLN A 203 17.15 -19.24 -30.66
CA GLN A 203 17.86 -18.98 -29.43
C GLN A 203 17.16 -17.89 -28.62
N LEU A 204 17.08 -18.07 -27.29
CA LEU A 204 16.49 -17.09 -26.40
C LEU A 204 17.30 -15.77 -26.43
N GLU A 205 16.64 -14.65 -26.69
CA GLU A 205 17.23 -13.33 -26.60
C GLU A 205 16.94 -12.70 -25.24
N TYR A 206 15.67 -12.66 -24.85
CA TYR A 206 15.21 -12.24 -23.51
C TYR A 206 13.84 -12.83 -23.20
N ILE A 207 13.47 -12.80 -21.93
CA ILE A 207 12.10 -13.00 -21.48
C ILE A 207 11.53 -11.63 -21.13
N GLU A 208 10.34 -11.32 -21.67
CA GLU A 208 9.64 -10.07 -21.41
C GLU A 208 8.44 -10.29 -20.50
N TYR A 209 8.40 -9.51 -19.43
CA TYR A 209 7.24 -9.40 -18.53
C TYR A 209 6.65 -8.03 -18.68
N GLU A 210 5.34 -7.94 -18.87
CA GLU A 210 4.61 -6.69 -19.00
C GLU A 210 3.52 -6.60 -17.96
N SER A 211 3.40 -5.44 -17.33
CA SER A 211 2.37 -5.12 -16.36
C SER A 211 1.53 -3.95 -16.83
N MET A 212 0.20 -4.13 -16.81
CA MET A 212 -0.79 -3.19 -17.31
C MET A 212 -1.93 -3.03 -16.30
N PRO A 213 -2.67 -1.90 -16.32
CA PRO A 213 -3.93 -1.79 -15.62
C PRO A 213 -4.92 -2.85 -16.13
N HIS A 214 -5.86 -3.27 -15.26
CA HIS A 214 -6.84 -4.31 -15.59
C HIS A 214 -7.83 -3.86 -16.69
N ASP A 215 -8.23 -2.59 -16.65
CA ASP A 215 -9.12 -2.00 -17.63
C ASP A 215 -8.32 -1.43 -18.80
N GLU A 216 -8.93 -1.36 -19.99
CA GLU A 216 -8.33 -0.70 -21.15
C GLU A 216 -8.00 0.76 -20.80
N ALA A 217 -6.73 1.10 -20.90
CA ALA A 217 -6.25 2.43 -20.61
C ALA A 217 -5.97 3.18 -21.92
N PRO A 218 -6.31 4.46 -22.02
CA PRO A 218 -5.87 5.30 -23.13
C PRO A 218 -4.35 5.29 -23.25
N GLU A 219 -3.84 5.25 -24.48
CA GLU A 219 -2.41 5.30 -24.71
C GLU A 219 -1.78 6.58 -24.15
N HIS A 220 -0.64 6.45 -23.51
CA HIS A 220 0.16 7.56 -22.95
C HIS A 220 -0.49 8.38 -21.83
N GLU A 221 -1.58 7.92 -21.23
CA GLU A 221 -2.20 8.56 -20.08
C GLU A 221 -1.80 7.91 -18.77
N PHE A 222 -1.77 8.72 -17.67
CA PHE A 222 -1.49 8.22 -16.33
C PHE A 222 -2.60 7.29 -15.85
N GLN A 223 -2.21 6.11 -15.38
CA GLN A 223 -3.10 5.10 -14.84
C GLN A 223 -2.79 4.79 -13.39
N HIS A 224 -3.84 4.53 -12.61
CA HIS A 224 -3.72 4.34 -11.17
C HIS A 224 -3.03 3.01 -10.82
N LEU A 225 -1.88 3.10 -10.12
CA LEU A 225 -1.13 1.95 -9.60
C LEU A 225 -1.72 1.39 -8.30
N GLY A 226 -2.31 2.25 -7.48
CA GLY A 226 -2.83 1.94 -6.15
C GLY A 226 -2.41 2.96 -5.10
N THR A 227 -2.69 2.66 -3.82
CA THR A 227 -2.17 3.43 -2.70
C THR A 227 -0.85 2.85 -2.21
N LEU A 228 0.04 3.70 -1.71
CA LEU A 228 1.31 3.25 -1.14
C LEU A 228 1.09 2.27 0.02
N SER A 229 0.12 2.55 0.91
CA SER A 229 -0.30 1.65 1.99
C SER A 229 -0.76 0.28 1.49
N GLY A 230 -1.50 0.26 0.37
CA GLY A 230 -1.97 -0.98 -0.27
C GLY A 230 -0.82 -1.80 -0.84
N MET A 231 0.15 -1.15 -1.50
CA MET A 231 1.34 -1.82 -2.05
C MET A 231 2.24 -2.38 -0.95
N VAL A 232 2.46 -1.63 0.15
CA VAL A 232 3.19 -2.13 1.32
C VAL A 232 2.48 -3.32 1.94
N SER A 233 1.15 -3.31 2.00
CA SER A 233 0.35 -4.45 2.47
C SER A 233 0.49 -5.67 1.56
N SER A 234 0.55 -5.46 0.23
CA SER A 234 0.82 -6.52 -0.75
C SER A 234 2.19 -7.14 -0.52
N TYR A 235 3.22 -6.32 -0.34
CA TYR A 235 4.58 -6.79 -0.04
C TYR A 235 4.65 -7.53 1.31
N TYR A 236 4.00 -7.00 2.35
CA TYR A 236 3.88 -7.68 3.64
C TYR A 236 3.27 -9.08 3.47
N ASN A 237 2.17 -9.20 2.74
CA ASN A 237 1.50 -10.46 2.49
C ASN A 237 2.39 -11.42 1.68
N PHE A 238 3.10 -10.93 0.67
CA PHE A 238 4.07 -11.73 -0.10
C PHE A 238 5.13 -12.38 0.80
N LEU A 239 5.57 -11.70 1.87
CA LEU A 239 6.57 -12.23 2.82
C LEU A 239 5.97 -13.12 3.91
N THR A 240 4.66 -13.07 4.16
CA THR A 240 4.04 -13.71 5.33
C THR A 240 2.96 -14.74 4.99
N VAL A 241 2.49 -14.77 3.75
CA VAL A 241 1.40 -15.64 3.30
C VAL A 241 1.87 -16.48 2.12
N SER A 242 1.57 -17.78 2.11
CA SER A 242 1.86 -18.66 0.97
C SER A 242 0.92 -18.39 -0.21
N HIS A 243 1.26 -18.93 -1.40
CA HIS A 243 0.39 -18.90 -2.58
C HIS A 243 -0.99 -19.56 -2.34
N GLU A 244 -1.08 -20.48 -1.37
CA GLU A 244 -2.35 -21.11 -0.96
C GLU A 244 -3.17 -20.25 0.02
N GLY A 245 -2.72 -19.03 0.35
CA GLY A 245 -3.38 -18.12 1.30
C GLY A 245 -3.17 -18.48 2.77
N LYS A 246 -2.25 -19.39 3.10
CA LYS A 246 -1.93 -19.77 4.49
C LYS A 246 -0.89 -18.81 5.06
N VAL A 247 -1.11 -18.34 6.29
CA VAL A 247 -0.09 -17.55 7.02
C VAL A 247 1.10 -18.45 7.34
N THR A 248 2.27 -18.11 6.79
CA THR A 248 3.53 -18.84 6.99
C THR A 248 4.37 -18.23 8.08
N ARG A 249 4.22 -16.92 8.32
CA ARG A 249 4.91 -16.15 9.37
C ARG A 249 3.97 -15.08 9.91
N LEU A 250 4.08 -14.78 11.21
CA LEU A 250 3.31 -13.70 11.83
C LEU A 250 3.90 -12.32 11.51
N THR A 251 5.20 -12.26 11.24
CA THR A 251 5.93 -11.02 10.88
C THR A 251 6.95 -11.32 9.78
N PRO A 252 7.22 -10.37 8.88
CA PRO A 252 8.32 -10.47 7.93
C PRO A 252 9.68 -10.64 8.61
N SER A 253 10.65 -11.20 7.91
CA SER A 253 12.04 -11.32 8.37
C SER A 253 12.81 -10.00 8.34
N ILE A 254 12.25 -8.96 7.77
CA ILE A 254 12.79 -7.60 7.69
C ILE A 254 12.04 -6.68 8.64
N GLY A 255 12.71 -5.63 9.14
CA GLY A 255 12.09 -4.66 10.05
C GLY A 255 10.98 -3.84 9.37
N PRO A 256 10.09 -3.17 10.15
CA PRO A 256 8.94 -2.44 9.60
C PRO A 256 9.30 -1.42 8.50
N ALA A 257 10.37 -0.65 8.66
CA ALA A 257 10.82 0.32 7.65
C ALA A 257 11.44 -0.34 6.40
N GLY A 258 11.75 -1.64 6.44
CA GLY A 258 12.35 -2.37 5.31
C GLY A 258 11.42 -2.59 4.12
N LEU A 259 10.11 -2.31 4.27
CA LEU A 259 9.15 -2.33 3.16
C LEU A 259 8.99 -0.96 2.48
N SER A 260 9.72 0.06 2.95
CA SER A 260 9.63 1.42 2.40
C SER A 260 10.25 1.49 1.02
N LEU A 261 9.55 2.17 0.11
CA LEU A 261 10.05 2.53 -1.22
C LEU A 261 11.03 3.71 -1.20
N GLY A 262 11.12 4.44 -0.08
CA GLY A 262 11.93 5.66 0.00
C GLY A 262 11.49 6.76 -0.99
N LEU A 263 10.20 6.74 -1.39
CA LEU A 263 9.65 7.80 -2.26
C LEU A 263 9.83 9.16 -1.59
N ARG A 264 10.42 10.09 -2.33
CA ARG A 264 10.63 11.46 -1.88
C ARG A 264 9.46 12.32 -2.34
N GLU A 265 9.02 13.21 -1.47
CA GLU A 265 8.02 14.22 -1.82
C GLU A 265 8.53 15.06 -3.01
N GLY A 266 7.67 15.26 -4.02
CA GLY A 266 8.03 16.00 -5.24
C GLY A 266 8.84 15.22 -6.29
N PHE A 267 9.11 13.93 -6.09
CA PHE A 267 9.73 13.12 -7.14
C PHE A 267 8.75 12.92 -8.31
N TYR A 268 9.22 13.19 -9.52
CA TYR A 268 8.42 13.03 -10.74
C TYR A 268 8.95 11.91 -11.65
N GLY A 269 10.23 11.59 -11.58
CA GLY A 269 10.94 10.64 -12.44
C GLY A 269 11.31 11.18 -13.83
N ASP A 270 12.41 10.68 -14.39
CA ASP A 270 12.85 11.05 -15.74
C ASP A 270 12.13 10.22 -16.80
N ILE A 271 12.10 8.91 -16.62
CA ILE A 271 11.45 7.94 -17.51
C ILE A 271 10.20 7.37 -16.85
N LEU A 272 10.31 6.90 -15.61
CA LEU A 272 9.18 6.43 -14.82
C LEU A 272 8.42 7.65 -14.25
N LYS A 273 7.57 8.25 -15.06
CA LYS A 273 6.76 9.40 -14.66
C LYS A 273 5.79 9.00 -13.56
N LEU A 274 5.81 9.70 -12.42
CA LEU A 274 4.92 9.42 -11.29
C LEU A 274 4.05 10.64 -10.97
N TRP A 275 2.76 10.41 -10.84
CA TRP A 275 1.85 11.31 -10.15
C TRP A 275 1.57 10.76 -8.76
N MET A 276 1.66 11.65 -7.77
CA MET A 276 1.43 11.35 -6.36
C MET A 276 0.33 12.27 -5.84
N PHE A 277 -0.74 11.67 -5.31
CA PHE A 277 -1.88 12.40 -4.77
C PHE A 277 -2.02 12.11 -3.29
N GLN A 278 -2.18 13.16 -2.49
CA GLN A 278 -2.62 13.06 -1.09
C GLN A 278 -4.14 13.19 -1.06
N VAL A 279 -4.81 12.21 -0.48
CA VAL A 279 -6.27 12.24 -0.32
C VAL A 279 -6.58 12.78 1.08
N TRP A 280 -7.27 13.92 1.13
CA TRP A 280 -7.72 14.56 2.36
C TRP A 280 -9.24 14.45 2.50
N PRO A 281 -9.78 14.37 3.72
CA PRO A 281 -11.21 14.32 3.94
C PRO A 281 -11.87 15.65 3.57
N LYS A 282 -13.15 15.59 3.22
CA LYS A 282 -13.95 16.77 2.82
C LYS A 282 -13.93 17.91 3.86
N SER A 283 -13.87 17.58 5.14
CA SER A 283 -13.80 18.55 6.25
C SER A 283 -12.51 19.40 6.28
N ASN A 284 -11.43 18.92 5.65
CA ASN A 284 -10.15 19.64 5.59
C ASN A 284 -10.03 20.53 4.34
N ALA A 285 -10.82 20.26 3.30
CA ALA A 285 -10.77 21.04 2.07
C ALA A 285 -11.17 22.52 2.24
N GLU A 286 -11.94 22.83 3.29
CA GLU A 286 -12.35 24.22 3.58
C GLU A 286 -11.26 25.02 4.34
N THR A 287 -10.28 24.36 4.98
CA THR A 287 -9.28 25.04 5.82
C THR A 287 -7.92 25.21 5.13
N GLU A 288 -7.47 24.23 4.31
CA GLU A 288 -6.14 24.28 3.69
C GLU A 288 -6.10 24.89 2.27
N LEU A 289 -7.24 24.96 1.57
CA LEU A 289 -7.32 25.67 0.27
C LEU A 289 -7.33 27.20 0.41
N ILE A 290 -7.40 27.74 1.63
CA ILE A 290 -7.34 29.17 1.93
C ILE A 290 -5.89 29.65 2.16
N ASP A 291 -4.96 28.74 2.48
CA ASP A 291 -3.56 29.06 2.81
C ASP A 291 -2.55 28.67 1.70
N ALA A 292 -3.00 28.20 0.54
CA ALA A 292 -2.19 27.89 -0.64
C ALA A 292 -2.44 28.87 -1.80
#